data_c6df0c39a419903841f00d9a9f25ae94
#
_entry.id   c6df0c39a419903841f00d9a9f25ae94
#
_cell.length_a   1.000
_cell.length_b   1.000
_cell.length_c   1.000
_cell.angle_alpha   90.00
_cell.angle_beta   90.00
_cell.angle_gamma   90.00
#
_symmetry.space_group_name_H-M   'P 1'
#
loop_
_entity.id
_entity.type
_entity.pdbx_description
1 polymer ?
#
loop_
_entity_poly.entity_id
_entity_poly.type
_entity_poly.pdbx_seq_one_letter_code
_entity_poly.pdbx_strand_id
1 'polypeptide(L)'
;RDVAPSRGLGDVYKRQEMWFANWDMGGAYWEKQNATAQRTFANSPHKFVDKWDTPILCIHGEKDYRILANQGMAAFNAAVLRGVPAELLIYPDENHWVLKPQNGVLWQRTFFEWLDMWLKK
;
A
#
# COMPACT_ATOMS: atom_id res chain seq x y z
N ARG A 1 -6.62 3.10 -10.19
CA ARG A 1 -6.80 1.71 -10.40
C ARG A 1 -6.15 0.85 -9.33
N ASP A 2 -5.07 1.30 -8.84
CA ASP A 2 -4.20 0.47 -8.03
C ASP A 2 -4.25 0.81 -6.56
N VAL A 3 -5.33 1.45 -6.16
CA VAL A 3 -5.69 1.61 -4.75
C VAL A 3 -6.04 0.25 -4.13
N ALA A 4 -6.64 -0.64 -4.91
CA ALA A 4 -7.02 -1.95 -4.42
C ALA A 4 -5.83 -2.82 -3.99
N PRO A 5 -4.70 -2.87 -4.71
CA PRO A 5 -3.51 -3.59 -4.24
C PRO A 5 -2.96 -3.08 -2.92
N SER A 6 -2.82 -1.77 -2.77
CA SER A 6 -2.36 -1.18 -1.51
C SER A 6 -3.33 -1.46 -0.37
N ARG A 7 -4.60 -1.36 -0.67
CA ARG A 7 -5.66 -1.62 0.28
C ARG A 7 -5.65 -3.08 0.72
N GLY A 8 -5.51 -4.00 -0.22
CA GLY A 8 -5.44 -5.43 0.09
C GLY A 8 -4.26 -5.77 0.99
N LEU A 9 -3.10 -5.17 0.74
CA LEU A 9 -1.92 -5.39 1.57
C LEU A 9 -2.13 -4.86 2.98
N GLY A 10 -2.65 -3.65 3.12
CA GLY A 10 -2.93 -3.05 4.42
C GLY A 10 -4.00 -3.79 5.18
N ASP A 11 -5.05 -4.20 4.49
CA ASP A 11 -6.22 -4.79 5.13
C ASP A 11 -6.00 -6.22 5.62
N VAL A 12 -5.08 -6.96 5.03
CA VAL A 12 -4.76 -8.32 5.47
C VAL A 12 -4.24 -8.34 6.90
N TYR A 13 -3.44 -7.33 7.27
CA TYR A 13 -2.80 -7.29 8.58
C TYR A 13 -3.41 -6.26 9.52
N LYS A 14 -4.48 -5.61 9.12
CA LYS A 14 -5.00 -4.51 9.89
C LYS A 14 -5.65 -4.98 11.19
N ARG A 15 -5.46 -4.17 12.17
CA ARG A 15 -6.00 -4.39 13.50
C ARG A 15 -7.10 -3.39 13.82
N GLN A 16 -7.07 -2.24 13.16
CA GLN A 16 -7.92 -1.11 13.49
C GLN A 16 -9.21 -1.05 12.71
N GLU A 17 -9.23 -1.64 11.51
CA GLU A 17 -10.38 -1.51 10.63
C GLU A 17 -11.04 -2.85 10.27
N MET A 18 -11.51 -3.55 11.28
CA MET A 18 -12.31 -4.76 11.10
C MET A 18 -13.54 -4.52 10.23
N TRP A 19 -14.00 -3.29 10.18
CA TRP A 19 -15.13 -2.90 9.32
C TRP A 19 -14.83 -3.21 7.84
N PHE A 20 -13.66 -2.81 7.36
CA PHE A 20 -13.26 -3.14 5.99
C PHE A 20 -13.14 -4.64 5.75
N ALA A 21 -12.57 -5.37 6.70
CA ALA A 21 -12.46 -6.81 6.58
C ALA A 21 -13.83 -7.46 6.44
N ASN A 22 -14.80 -7.02 7.24
CA ASN A 22 -16.13 -7.62 7.24
C ASN A 22 -16.97 -7.21 6.02
N TRP A 23 -16.92 -5.96 5.61
CA TRP A 23 -17.83 -5.43 4.59
C TRP A 23 -17.24 -5.43 3.18
N ASP A 24 -15.97 -5.05 3.02
CA ASP A 24 -15.35 -4.96 1.70
C ASP A 24 -14.68 -6.28 1.27
N MET A 25 -14.20 -7.06 2.22
CA MET A 25 -13.46 -8.30 1.95
C MET A 25 -14.24 -9.57 2.24
N GLY A 26 -15.43 -9.43 2.79
CA GLY A 26 -16.30 -10.55 3.13
C GLY A 26 -15.93 -11.27 4.41
N GLY A 27 -14.93 -10.81 5.16
CA GLY A 27 -14.52 -11.40 6.42
C GLY A 27 -13.01 -11.42 6.60
N ALA A 28 -12.55 -11.93 7.74
CA ALA A 28 -11.15 -11.99 8.09
C ALA A 28 -10.43 -13.16 7.39
N TYR A 29 -9.15 -12.98 7.08
CA TYR A 29 -8.38 -13.99 6.34
C TYR A 29 -8.21 -15.33 7.07
N TRP A 30 -8.37 -15.34 8.39
CA TRP A 30 -8.31 -16.57 9.19
C TRP A 30 -9.62 -17.36 9.21
N GLU A 31 -10.69 -16.81 8.65
CA GLU A 31 -11.98 -17.49 8.56
C GLU A 31 -11.94 -18.56 7.47
N LYS A 32 -11.43 -19.73 7.79
CA LYS A 32 -11.16 -20.81 6.82
C LYS A 32 -12.41 -21.30 6.09
N GLN A 33 -13.58 -21.21 6.73
CA GLN A 33 -14.85 -21.65 6.15
C GLN A 33 -15.52 -20.56 5.29
N ASN A 34 -15.00 -19.34 5.29
CA ASN A 34 -15.56 -18.22 4.56
C ASN A 34 -14.91 -18.14 3.17
N ALA A 35 -15.61 -18.62 2.15
CA ALA A 35 -15.10 -18.66 0.78
C ALA A 35 -14.76 -17.26 0.24
N THR A 36 -15.54 -16.24 0.57
CA THR A 36 -15.29 -14.86 0.13
C THR A 36 -14.03 -14.31 0.76
N ALA A 37 -13.85 -14.48 2.07
CA ALA A 37 -12.64 -14.05 2.78
C ALA A 37 -11.40 -14.75 2.23
N GLN A 38 -11.47 -16.05 1.99
CA GLN A 38 -10.35 -16.82 1.44
C GLN A 38 -9.99 -16.37 0.02
N ARG A 39 -10.98 -16.06 -0.81
CA ARG A 39 -10.75 -15.54 -2.17
C ARG A 39 -10.08 -14.17 -2.13
N THR A 40 -10.54 -13.28 -1.26
CA THR A 40 -9.93 -11.96 -1.06
C THR A 40 -8.48 -12.10 -0.61
N PHE A 41 -8.21 -12.96 0.35
CA PHE A 41 -6.85 -13.22 0.82
C PHE A 41 -5.96 -13.79 -0.29
N ALA A 42 -6.48 -14.74 -1.08
CA ALA A 42 -5.74 -15.35 -2.18
C ALA A 42 -5.32 -14.33 -3.25
N ASN A 43 -6.07 -13.24 -3.41
CA ASN A 43 -5.78 -12.18 -4.38
C ASN A 43 -5.01 -11.01 -3.76
N SER A 44 -4.49 -11.14 -2.55
CA SER A 44 -3.74 -10.08 -1.87
C SER A 44 -2.38 -9.85 -2.53
N PRO A 45 -1.96 -8.60 -2.76
CA PRO A 45 -0.76 -8.27 -3.52
C PRO A 45 0.54 -8.86 -2.97
N HIS A 46 0.64 -9.00 -1.65
CA HIS A 46 1.85 -9.53 -1.00
C HIS A 46 2.13 -10.99 -1.37
N LYS A 47 1.14 -11.72 -1.86
CA LYS A 47 1.30 -13.11 -2.33
C LYS A 47 1.92 -13.22 -3.72
N PHE A 48 2.05 -12.10 -4.42
CA PHE A 48 2.53 -12.04 -5.80
C PHE A 48 3.83 -11.23 -5.93
N VAL A 49 4.54 -11.03 -4.83
CA VAL A 49 5.81 -10.28 -4.81
C VAL A 49 6.82 -10.88 -5.75
N ASP A 50 6.83 -12.19 -5.90
CA ASP A 50 7.71 -12.90 -6.83
C ASP A 50 7.50 -12.52 -8.31
N LYS A 51 6.36 -11.90 -8.61
CA LYS A 51 6.00 -11.45 -9.97
C LYS A 51 6.15 -9.95 -10.17
N TRP A 52 6.59 -9.22 -9.15
CA TRP A 52 6.75 -7.78 -9.26
C TRP A 52 7.98 -7.46 -10.11
N ASP A 53 7.79 -6.63 -11.13
CA ASP A 53 8.83 -6.17 -12.04
C ASP A 53 8.73 -4.68 -12.36
N THR A 54 7.60 -4.07 -12.01
CA THR A 54 7.32 -2.66 -12.27
C THR A 54 7.86 -1.77 -11.16
N PRO A 55 8.55 -0.66 -11.48
CA PRO A 55 9.01 0.30 -10.49
C PRO A 55 7.87 0.78 -9.60
N ILE A 56 8.14 0.89 -8.29
CA ILE A 56 7.11 1.24 -7.29
C ILE A 56 7.52 2.46 -6.48
N LEU A 57 6.60 3.41 -6.35
CA LEU A 57 6.70 4.54 -5.44
C LEU A 57 5.71 4.35 -4.30
N CYS A 58 6.21 4.30 -3.07
CA CYS A 58 5.40 4.17 -1.86
C CYS A 58 5.38 5.51 -1.14
N ILE A 59 4.18 6.06 -0.90
CA ILE A 59 3.99 7.30 -0.14
C ILE A 59 3.05 7.02 1.02
N HIS A 60 3.43 7.41 2.23
CA HIS A 60 2.64 7.09 3.42
C HIS A 60 2.81 8.13 4.52
N GLY A 61 1.73 8.46 5.23
CA GLY A 61 1.78 9.25 6.46
C GLY A 61 2.11 8.36 7.64
N GLU A 62 3.07 8.76 8.47
CA GLU A 62 3.48 7.97 9.63
C GLU A 62 2.36 7.83 10.67
N LYS A 63 1.49 8.85 10.76
CA LYS A 63 0.33 8.86 11.67
C LYS A 63 -0.93 8.26 11.05
N ASP A 64 -0.79 7.48 10.03
CA ASP A 64 -1.91 6.77 9.43
C ASP A 64 -2.28 5.58 10.32
N TYR A 65 -3.36 5.75 11.07
CA TYR A 65 -3.90 4.68 11.93
C TYR A 65 -4.99 3.87 11.23
N ARG A 66 -5.34 4.26 10.03
CA ARG A 66 -6.29 3.53 9.20
C ARG A 66 -5.60 2.40 8.44
N ILE A 67 -4.51 2.72 7.77
CA ILE A 67 -3.59 1.75 7.17
C ILE A 67 -2.20 2.10 7.68
N LEU A 68 -1.65 1.24 8.51
CA LEU A 68 -0.39 1.54 9.19
C LEU A 68 0.77 1.77 8.22
N ALA A 69 1.65 2.70 8.55
CA ALA A 69 2.80 3.04 7.71
C ALA A 69 3.72 1.85 7.42
N ASN A 70 3.76 0.86 8.31
CA ASN A 70 4.54 -0.36 8.08
C ASN A 70 4.12 -1.13 6.84
N GLN A 71 2.90 -0.94 6.35
CA GLN A 71 2.43 -1.57 5.10
C GLN A 71 3.15 -0.96 3.88
N GLY A 72 3.30 0.36 3.83
CA GLY A 72 4.08 1.03 2.80
C GLY A 72 5.56 0.65 2.87
N MET A 73 6.11 0.57 4.07
CA MET A 73 7.49 0.11 4.29
C MET A 73 7.69 -1.33 3.84
N ALA A 74 6.73 -2.21 4.15
CA ALA A 74 6.81 -3.61 3.74
C ALA A 74 6.77 -3.76 2.21
N ALA A 75 5.93 -2.99 1.53
CA ALA A 75 5.88 -2.99 0.07
C ALA A 75 7.20 -2.50 -0.54
N PHE A 76 7.76 -1.42 0.00
CA PHE A 76 9.06 -0.90 -0.41
C PHE A 76 10.17 -1.95 -0.22
N ASN A 77 10.23 -2.56 0.96
CA ASN A 77 11.23 -3.58 1.27
C ASN A 77 11.11 -4.80 0.35
N ALA A 78 9.89 -5.25 0.08
CA ALA A 78 9.66 -6.36 -0.83
C ALA A 78 10.17 -6.05 -2.24
N ALA A 79 9.91 -4.84 -2.75
CA ALA A 79 10.39 -4.41 -4.05
C ALA A 79 11.92 -4.37 -4.10
N VAL A 80 12.56 -3.81 -3.07
CA VAL A 80 14.03 -3.73 -2.98
C VAL A 80 14.65 -5.13 -2.96
N LEU A 81 14.10 -6.04 -2.18
CA LEU A 81 14.59 -7.42 -2.10
C LEU A 81 14.43 -8.17 -3.42
N ARG A 82 13.43 -7.81 -4.21
CA ARG A 82 13.22 -8.36 -5.55
C ARG A 82 14.13 -7.71 -6.61
N GLY A 83 14.88 -6.66 -6.26
CA GLY A 83 15.66 -5.89 -7.22
C GLY A 83 14.81 -4.98 -8.10
N VAL A 84 13.57 -4.72 -7.72
CA VAL A 84 12.67 -3.79 -8.42
C VAL A 84 12.98 -2.37 -7.97
N PRO A 85 13.16 -1.41 -8.89
CA PRO A 85 13.35 -0.02 -8.51
C PRO A 85 12.21 0.48 -7.63
N ALA A 86 12.55 1.05 -6.48
CA ALA A 86 11.55 1.48 -5.51
C ALA A 86 11.99 2.76 -4.80
N GLU A 87 11.01 3.60 -4.45
CA GLU A 87 11.23 4.80 -3.65
C GLU A 87 10.17 4.84 -2.55
N LEU A 88 10.55 5.34 -1.38
CA LEU A 88 9.67 5.46 -0.22
C LEU A 88 9.68 6.88 0.29
N LEU A 89 8.50 7.51 0.38
CA LEU A 89 8.31 8.82 0.96
C LEU A 89 7.40 8.71 2.18
N ILE A 90 7.93 9.00 3.36
CA ILE A 90 7.19 8.98 4.62
C ILE A 90 7.02 10.41 5.13
N TYR A 91 5.79 10.74 5.53
CA TYR A 91 5.47 12.02 6.18
C TYR A 91 5.26 11.80 7.67
N PRO A 92 6.20 12.22 8.54
CA PRO A 92 6.06 12.01 9.99
C PRO A 92 4.88 12.73 10.62
N ASP A 93 4.41 13.81 9.99
CA ASP A 93 3.37 14.69 10.51
C ASP A 93 2.03 14.60 9.78
N GLU A 94 1.88 13.63 8.86
CA GLU A 94 0.64 13.39 8.13
C GLU A 94 -0.01 12.07 8.55
N ASN A 95 -1.32 11.99 8.34
CA ASN A 95 -2.11 10.78 8.60
C ASN A 95 -2.47 10.06 7.28
N HIS A 96 -3.69 9.53 7.19
CA HIS A 96 -4.18 8.89 5.97
C HIS A 96 -4.27 9.85 4.78
N TRP A 97 -4.37 11.14 5.03
CA TRP A 97 -4.43 12.20 4.02
C TRP A 97 -3.24 13.13 4.18
N VAL A 98 -2.65 13.52 3.05
CA VAL A 98 -1.59 14.54 3.01
C VAL A 98 -2.28 15.90 2.90
N LEU A 99 -2.45 16.58 4.03
CA LEU A 99 -3.25 17.80 4.12
C LEU A 99 -2.43 19.08 4.25
N LYS A 100 -1.21 19.00 4.79
CA LYS A 100 -0.39 20.19 4.96
C LYS A 100 0.14 20.69 3.62
N PRO A 101 0.01 22.00 3.31
CA PRO A 101 0.37 22.52 1.98
C PRO A 101 1.79 22.20 1.54
N GLN A 102 2.77 22.34 2.41
CA GLN A 102 4.17 22.05 2.09
C GLN A 102 4.39 20.57 1.76
N ASN A 103 3.70 19.69 2.46
CA ASN A 103 3.76 18.25 2.20
C ASN A 103 3.06 17.89 0.90
N GLY A 104 1.95 18.58 0.59
CA GLY A 104 1.25 18.41 -0.68
C GLY A 104 2.10 18.81 -1.88
N VAL A 105 2.88 19.89 -1.77
CA VAL A 105 3.82 20.31 -2.81
C VAL A 105 4.90 19.23 -3.02
N LEU A 106 5.48 18.73 -1.95
CA LEU A 106 6.47 17.67 -2.03
C LEU A 106 5.88 16.38 -2.61
N TRP A 107 4.65 16.04 -2.22
CA TRP A 107 3.93 14.88 -2.76
C TRP A 107 3.79 14.97 -4.27
N GLN A 108 3.32 16.10 -4.78
CA GLN A 108 3.14 16.31 -6.21
C GLN A 108 4.46 16.26 -6.96
N ARG A 109 5.49 16.95 -6.44
CA ARG A 109 6.81 16.96 -7.06
C ARG A 109 7.38 15.54 -7.16
N THR A 110 7.39 14.80 -6.06
CA THR A 110 7.91 13.43 -6.02
C THR A 110 7.13 12.53 -6.97
N PHE A 111 5.82 12.65 -6.99
CA PHE A 111 4.95 11.86 -7.85
C PHE A 111 5.24 12.10 -9.33
N PHE A 112 5.31 13.38 -9.74
CA PHE A 112 5.58 13.70 -11.15
C PHE A 112 7.01 13.39 -11.56
N GLU A 113 7.99 13.63 -10.70
CA GLU A 113 9.39 13.26 -10.98
C GLU A 113 9.51 11.73 -11.18
N TRP A 114 8.84 10.96 -10.37
CA TRP A 114 8.80 9.50 -10.50
C TRP A 114 8.18 9.07 -11.83
N LEU A 115 7.03 9.65 -12.19
CA LEU A 115 6.39 9.35 -13.47
C LEU A 115 7.27 9.74 -14.65
N ASP A 116 7.91 10.90 -14.59
CA ASP A 116 8.81 11.38 -15.65
C ASP A 116 10.01 10.43 -15.81
N MET A 117 10.55 9.94 -14.71
CA MET A 117 11.69 9.02 -14.73
C MET A 117 11.36 7.72 -15.45
N TRP A 118 10.17 7.18 -15.24
CA TRP A 118 9.80 5.85 -15.72
C TRP A 118 8.93 5.81 -16.97
N LEU A 119 8.15 6.86 -17.23
CA LEU A 119 7.24 6.90 -18.37
C LEU A 119 7.79 7.65 -19.60
N LYS A 120 8.76 8.52 -19.42
CA LYS A 120 9.38 9.29 -20.52
C LYS A 120 10.68 8.67 -21.05
N LYS A 121 10.92 7.44 -20.68
CA LYS A 121 12.10 6.73 -21.18
C LYS A 121 11.89 6.14 -22.56
#